data_29b5e84ea16c6c1f5efc721d819f1934
#
_entry.id   29b5e84ea16c6c1f5efc721d819f1934
#
_cell.length_a   1.000
_cell.length_b   1.000
_cell.length_c   1.000
_cell.angle_alpha   90.00
_cell.angle_beta   90.00
_cell.angle_gamma   90.00
#
_symmetry.space_group_name_H-M   'P 1'
#
loop_
_entity.id
_entity.type
_entity.pdbx_description
1 polymer ?
#
loop_
_entity_poly.entity_id
_entity_poly.type
_entity_poly.pdbx_seq_one_letter_code
_entity_poly.pdbx_strand_id
1 'polypeptide(L)' 'MNFNNVLKNKYLYYVAVALMVINVLGYVSLGSIECVLVLGGAAYLANQFTKNRTVDIFIGLFVSNILFGCGR' A
#
# COMPACT_ATOMS: atom_id res chain seq x y z
N MET A 1 -14.26 16.24 -11.80
CA MET A 1 -13.29 16.09 -10.72
C MET A 1 -11.95 15.67 -11.29
N ASN A 2 -10.90 16.34 -10.89
CA ASN A 2 -9.58 16.08 -11.45
C ASN A 2 -8.87 15.04 -10.63
N PHE A 3 -8.56 13.89 -11.23
CA PHE A 3 -7.90 12.78 -10.53
C PHE A 3 -6.53 13.19 -9.98
N ASN A 4 -5.81 14.03 -10.72
CA ASN A 4 -4.49 14.47 -10.27
C ASN A 4 -4.58 15.25 -8.96
N ASN A 5 -5.58 16.08 -8.81
CA ASN A 5 -5.76 16.83 -7.57
C ASN A 5 -6.08 15.91 -6.40
N VAL A 6 -6.87 14.87 -6.64
CA VAL A 6 -7.22 13.91 -5.61
C VAL A 6 -5.95 13.15 -5.18
N LEU A 7 -5.14 12.71 -6.13
CA LEU A 7 -3.92 11.96 -5.82
C LEU A 7 -2.86 12.83 -5.15
N LYS A 8 -2.91 14.14 -5.34
CA LYS A 8 -1.96 15.06 -4.70
C LYS A 8 -2.46 15.57 -3.35
N ASN A 9 -3.65 15.17 -2.96
CA ASN A 9 -4.23 15.61 -1.69
C ASN A 9 -3.49 14.96 -0.52
N LYS A 10 -3.07 15.79 0.44
CA LYS A 10 -2.37 15.31 1.64
C LYS A 10 -3.24 14.35 2.44
N TYR A 11 -4.53 14.62 2.51
CA TYR A 11 -5.44 13.75 3.27
C TYR A 11 -5.49 12.36 2.69
N LEU A 12 -5.54 12.26 1.36
CA LEU A 12 -5.52 10.96 0.70
C LEU A 12 -4.21 10.23 1.00
N TYR A 13 -3.11 10.93 0.97
CA TYR A 13 -1.82 10.36 1.29
C TYR A 13 -1.79 9.82 2.73
N TYR A 14 -2.29 10.60 3.67
CA TYR A 14 -2.35 10.17 5.07
C TYR A 14 -3.23 8.93 5.23
N VAL A 15 -4.38 8.91 4.57
CA VAL A 15 -5.28 7.75 4.62
C VAL A 15 -4.55 6.52 4.09
N ALA A 16 -3.85 6.65 2.97
CA ALA A 16 -3.11 5.54 2.39
C ALA A 16 -2.03 5.03 3.33
N VAL A 17 -1.27 5.94 3.94
CA VAL A 17 -0.22 5.56 4.90
C VAL A 17 -0.84 4.87 6.11
N ALA A 18 -1.95 5.39 6.62
CA ALA A 18 -2.62 4.79 7.77
C ALA A 18 -3.06 3.36 7.45
N LEU A 19 -3.65 3.16 6.28
CA LEU A 19 -4.06 1.82 5.86
C LEU A 19 -2.86 0.89 5.74
N MET A 20 -1.76 1.39 5.18
CA MET A 20 -0.53 0.59 5.06
C MET A 20 -0.02 0.17 6.43
N VAL A 21 0.03 1.11 7.37
CA VAL A 21 0.51 0.82 8.72
C VAL A 21 -0.38 -0.22 9.40
N ILE A 22 -1.71 -0.06 9.28
CA ILE A 22 -2.65 -1.00 9.87
C ILE A 22 -2.43 -2.40 9.27
N ASN A 23 -2.24 -2.49 7.97
CA ASN A 23 -2.00 -3.77 7.31
C ASN A 23 -0.69 -4.39 7.79
N VAL A 24 0.37 -3.60 7.86
CA VAL A 24 1.68 -4.09 8.33
C VAL A 24 1.57 -4.61 9.75
N LEU A 25 0.93 -3.87 10.63
CA LEU A 25 0.76 -4.30 12.02
C LEU A 25 -0.06 -5.59 12.11
N GLY A 26 -1.12 -5.69 11.30
CA GLY A 26 -1.92 -6.90 11.24
C GLY A 26 -1.11 -8.11 10.80
N TYR A 27 -0.31 -7.94 9.76
CA TYR A 27 0.52 -9.03 9.24
C TYR A 27 1.54 -9.49 10.29
N VAL A 28 2.20 -8.55 10.95
CA VAL A 28 3.18 -8.86 11.99
C VAL A 28 2.50 -9.57 13.16
N SER A 29 1.32 -9.11 13.56
CA SER A 29 0.57 -9.73 14.66
C SER A 29 0.20 -11.17 14.35
N LEU A 30 -0.11 -11.46 13.08
CA LEU A 30 -0.45 -12.82 12.66
C LEU A 30 0.79 -13.67 12.35
N GLY A 31 1.97 -13.09 12.46
CA GLY A 31 3.20 -13.78 12.12
C GLY A 31 3.44 -13.90 10.63
N SER A 32 2.77 -13.10 9.83
CA SER A 32 2.88 -13.16 8.37
C SER A 32 3.89 -12.14 7.85
N ILE A 33 5.14 -12.31 8.24
CA ILE A 33 6.20 -11.39 7.84
C ILE A 33 6.36 -11.36 6.32
N GLU A 34 6.06 -12.47 5.66
CA GLU A 34 6.14 -12.53 4.20
C GLU A 34 5.20 -11.54 3.54
N CYS A 35 4.02 -11.34 4.14
CA CYS A 35 3.06 -10.37 3.62
C CYS A 35 3.59 -8.94 3.72
N VAL A 36 4.35 -8.66 4.78
CA VAL A 36 4.99 -7.35 4.91
C VAL A 36 6.03 -7.15 3.80
N LEU A 37 6.80 -8.20 3.52
CA LEU A 37 7.80 -8.15 2.45
C LEU A 37 7.14 -7.97 1.09
N VAL A 38 6.03 -8.68 0.85
CA VAL A 38 5.28 -8.54 -0.40
C VAL A 38 4.74 -7.12 -0.54
N LEU A 39 4.15 -6.60 0.52
CA LEU A 39 3.59 -5.24 0.51
C LEU A 39 4.70 -4.22 0.22
N GLY A 40 5.80 -4.30 0.95
CA GLY A 40 6.92 -3.39 0.76
C GLY A 40 7.55 -3.51 -0.62
N GLY A 41 7.75 -4.75 -1.08
CA GLY A 41 8.31 -5.00 -2.40
C GLY A 41 7.42 -4.49 -3.52
N ALA A 42 6.12 -4.74 -3.40
CA ALA A 42 5.16 -4.27 -4.41
C ALA A 42 5.12 -2.75 -4.46
N ALA A 43 5.11 -2.11 -3.30
CA ALA A 43 5.11 -0.65 -3.24
C ALA A 43 6.41 -0.09 -3.83
N TYR A 44 7.53 -0.73 -3.53
CA TYR A 44 8.83 -0.30 -4.07
C TYR A 44 8.86 -0.41 -5.59
N LEU A 45 8.41 -1.55 -6.13
CA LEU A 45 8.38 -1.74 -7.56
C LEU A 45 7.44 -0.74 -8.23
N ALA A 46 6.29 -0.49 -7.63
CA ALA A 46 5.35 0.50 -8.17
C ALA A 46 5.98 1.88 -8.22
N ASN A 47 6.81 2.21 -7.23
CA ASN A 47 7.50 3.50 -7.19
C ASN A 47 8.46 3.67 -8.37
N GLN A 48 8.99 2.58 -8.90
CA GLN A 48 9.86 2.63 -10.08
C GLN A 48 9.08 3.01 -11.33
N PHE A 49 7.81 2.65 -11.38
CA PHE A 49 6.96 2.92 -12.54
C PHE A 49 6.16 4.20 -12.38
N THR A 50 5.65 4.46 -11.20
CA THR A 50 4.92 5.69 -10.91
C THR A 50 5.72 6.50 -9.90
N LYS A 51 5.68 7.79 -9.99
CA LYS A 51 6.38 8.66 -9.04
C LYS A 51 5.43 9.21 -7.99
N ASN A 52 4.25 8.62 -7.86
CA ASN A 52 3.23 9.06 -6.92
C ASN A 52 3.15 8.08 -5.75
N ARG A 53 3.55 8.55 -4.56
CA ARG A 53 3.59 7.69 -3.37
C ARG A 53 2.22 7.15 -3.00
N THR A 54 1.18 7.95 -3.17
CA THR A 54 -0.18 7.51 -2.87
C THR A 54 -0.55 6.30 -3.73
N VAL A 55 -0.24 6.37 -5.01
CA VAL A 55 -0.50 5.26 -5.93
C VAL A 55 0.34 4.04 -5.55
N ASP A 56 1.60 4.25 -5.17
CA ASP A 56 2.47 3.16 -4.76
C ASP A 56 1.89 2.39 -3.59
N ILE A 57 1.40 3.10 -2.59
CA ILE A 57 0.84 2.48 -1.40
C ILE A 57 -0.40 1.66 -1.78
N PHE A 58 -1.28 2.24 -2.60
CA PHE A 58 -2.49 1.52 -3.02
C PHE A 58 -2.15 0.28 -3.84
N ILE A 59 -1.17 0.38 -4.73
CA ILE A 59 -0.75 -0.78 -5.52
C ILE A 59 -0.20 -1.86 -4.60
N GLY A 60 0.64 -1.49 -3.64
CA GLY A 60 1.17 -2.45 -2.68
C GLY A 60 0.07 -3.14 -1.90
N LEU A 61 -0.91 -2.38 -1.42
CA LEU A 61 -2.04 -2.94 -0.69
C LEU A 61 -2.84 -3.90 -1.57
N PHE A 62 -3.10 -3.50 -2.80
CA PHE A 62 -3.84 -4.35 -3.74
C PHE A 62 -3.12 -5.66 -3.98
N VAL A 63 -1.83 -5.59 -4.27
CA VAL A 63 -1.05 -6.80 -4.58
C VAL A 63 -1.04 -7.74 -3.38
N SER A 64 -0.76 -7.22 -2.19
CA SER A 64 -0.67 -8.09 -1.01
C SER A 64 -2.02 -8.67 -0.61
N ASN A 65 -3.09 -7.88 -0.72
CA ASN A 65 -4.41 -8.35 -0.27
C ASN A 65 -5.10 -9.24 -1.29
N ILE A 66 -4.91 -8.97 -2.58
CA ILE A 66 -5.63 -9.70 -3.63
C ILE A 66 -4.80 -10.87 -4.14
N LEU A 67 -3.58 -10.61 -4.57
CA LEU A 67 -2.76 -11.66 -5.19
C LEU A 67 -2.26 -12.67 -4.18
N PHE A 68 -1.88 -12.22 -2.99
CA PHE A 68 -1.34 -13.10 -1.96
C PHE A 68 -2.32 -13.42 -0.85
N GLY A 69 -3.50 -12.80 -0.88
CA GLY A 69 -4.54 -13.07 0.09
C GLY A 69 -4.15 -12.76 1.52
N CYS A 70 -3.26 -11.81 1.74
CA CYS A 70 -2.78 -11.48 3.08
C CYS A 70 -3.80 -10.71 3.92
N GLY A 71 -4.84 -10.18 3.30
CA GLY A 71 -5.82 -9.38 4.00
C GLY A 71 -6.96 -10.15 4.65
N ARG A 72 -6.81 -11.43 4.83
CA ARG A 72 -7.87 -12.31 5.35
C ARG A 72 -8.09 -12.13 6.83
#